data_a97b9189463afc365ebcf194571b0e0d
#
_entry.id   a97b9189463afc365ebcf194571b0e0d
#
_cell.length_a   1.000
_cell.length_b   1.000
_cell.length_c   1.000
_cell.angle_alpha   90.00
_cell.angle_beta   90.00
_cell.angle_gamma   90.00
#
_symmetry.space_group_name_H-M   'P 1'
#
loop_
_entity.id
_entity.type
_entity.pdbx_description
1 polymer ?
#
loop_
_entity_poly.entity_id
_entity_poly.type
_entity_poly.pdbx_seq_one_letter_code
_entity_poly.pdbx_strand_id
1 'polypeptide(L)'
;MEDQNILSQDKIEKEIQLSEIEGRPANFRGKVLPNLSFHGRNLKTGLDFESAIILGSVFLEHTSIGGDLNLNRIIIKGPFYLGSSNLNGDLNFQDGNVKGIVNLVGSDIKGNLNFQGLTLNGFLSLAKTKVKGNLNFEKIKVSDSYNASLVIKGDVYLRNTLINGYLNMEKGSMEGSLDLSNALIAKEVNLKDTMIQDSLILKQAKIQGELIDEGIQYKHIIR
;
A
#
# COMPACT_ATOMS: atom_id res chain seq x y z
N MET A 1 5.95 -4.60 -32.16
CA MET A 1 5.38 -4.59 -30.79
C MET A 1 5.31 -6.05 -30.42
N GLU A 2 6.22 -6.51 -29.56
CA GLU A 2 6.20 -7.89 -29.06
C GLU A 2 4.87 -8.15 -28.39
N ASP A 3 4.16 -9.21 -28.83
CA ASP A 3 3.01 -9.74 -28.12
C ASP A 3 3.44 -10.07 -26.70
N GLN A 4 3.20 -9.13 -25.76
CA GLN A 4 3.44 -9.40 -24.35
C GLN A 4 2.56 -10.59 -23.99
N ASN A 5 3.19 -11.71 -23.66
CA ASN A 5 2.50 -12.97 -23.35
C ASN A 5 1.70 -12.78 -22.05
N ILE A 6 0.50 -12.18 -22.19
CA ILE A 6 -0.40 -11.91 -21.08
C ILE A 6 -0.86 -13.24 -20.50
N LEU A 7 -0.70 -13.42 -19.21
CA LEU A 7 -1.11 -14.63 -18.52
C LEU A 7 -2.64 -14.77 -18.58
N SER A 8 -3.14 -15.90 -19.09
CA SER A 8 -4.58 -16.15 -19.14
C SER A 8 -5.16 -16.43 -17.76
N GLN A 9 -6.46 -16.18 -17.59
CA GLN A 9 -7.15 -16.44 -16.31
C GLN A 9 -7.00 -17.90 -15.85
N ASP A 10 -7.09 -18.87 -16.78
CA ASP A 10 -6.92 -20.30 -16.45
C ASP A 10 -5.52 -20.61 -15.88
N LYS A 11 -4.47 -19.97 -16.41
CA LYS A 11 -3.11 -20.12 -15.88
C LYS A 11 -2.96 -19.49 -14.51
N ILE A 12 -3.63 -18.36 -14.26
CA ILE A 12 -3.67 -17.71 -12.96
C ILE A 12 -4.33 -18.64 -11.93
N GLU A 13 -5.51 -19.18 -12.25
CA GLU A 13 -6.23 -20.11 -11.35
C GLU A 13 -5.45 -21.40 -11.10
N LYS A 14 -4.83 -21.94 -12.13
CA LYS A 14 -3.99 -23.14 -12.00
C LYS A 14 -2.80 -22.89 -11.07
N GLU A 15 -2.13 -21.75 -11.16
CA GLU A 15 -1.02 -21.39 -10.27
C GLU A 15 -1.49 -21.22 -8.82
N ILE A 16 -2.65 -20.60 -8.59
CA ILE A 16 -3.25 -20.50 -7.25
C ILE A 16 -3.50 -21.90 -6.67
N GLN A 17 -4.15 -22.80 -7.42
CA GLN A 17 -4.43 -24.16 -6.95
C GLN A 17 -3.15 -24.93 -6.65
N LEU A 18 -2.15 -24.83 -7.54
CA LEU A 18 -0.85 -25.52 -7.36
C LEU A 18 -0.13 -25.00 -6.11
N SER A 19 -0.12 -23.68 -5.91
CA SER A 19 0.51 -23.05 -4.75
C SER A 19 -0.11 -23.53 -3.42
N GLU A 20 -1.44 -23.69 -3.38
CA GLU A 20 -2.13 -24.20 -2.20
C GLU A 20 -1.84 -25.68 -1.93
N ILE A 21 -1.69 -26.51 -2.98
CA ILE A 21 -1.31 -27.93 -2.84
C ILE A 21 0.13 -28.05 -2.34
N GLU A 22 1.03 -27.24 -2.87
CA GLU A 22 2.46 -27.26 -2.54
C GLU A 22 2.81 -26.48 -1.26
N GLY A 23 1.88 -25.71 -0.70
CA GLY A 23 2.09 -24.92 0.52
C GLY A 23 3.07 -23.75 0.32
N ARG A 24 3.21 -23.23 -0.89
CA ARG A 24 4.08 -22.09 -1.25
C ARG A 24 3.26 -20.90 -1.74
N PRO A 25 3.83 -19.69 -1.79
CA PRO A 25 3.17 -18.55 -2.44
C PRO A 25 2.92 -18.84 -3.94
N ALA A 26 1.77 -18.38 -4.45
CA ALA A 26 1.51 -18.40 -5.89
C ALA A 26 2.47 -17.43 -6.61
N ASN A 27 3.13 -17.92 -7.67
CA ASN A 27 4.26 -17.24 -8.29
C ASN A 27 3.89 -16.58 -9.63
N PHE A 28 3.80 -15.25 -9.58
CA PHE A 28 3.54 -14.41 -10.75
C PHE A 28 4.70 -13.44 -11.04
N ARG A 29 5.90 -13.72 -10.52
CA ARG A 29 7.09 -12.86 -10.67
C ARG A 29 7.40 -12.58 -12.13
N GLY A 30 7.56 -11.29 -12.45
CA GLY A 30 7.90 -10.82 -13.81
C GLY A 30 6.85 -11.12 -14.87
N LYS A 31 5.66 -11.57 -14.52
CA LYS A 31 4.58 -11.87 -15.49
C LYS A 31 3.81 -10.61 -15.86
N VAL A 32 3.24 -10.63 -17.06
CA VAL A 32 2.25 -9.65 -17.50
C VAL A 32 0.86 -10.25 -17.29
N LEU A 33 0.03 -9.55 -16.51
CA LEU A 33 -1.30 -10.02 -16.12
C LEU A 33 -2.37 -9.00 -16.54
N PRO A 34 -3.59 -9.46 -16.82
CA PRO A 34 -4.74 -8.58 -17.06
C PRO A 34 -5.17 -7.87 -15.76
N ASN A 35 -6.41 -7.40 -15.70
CA ASN A 35 -7.05 -7.10 -14.42
C ASN A 35 -7.03 -8.35 -13.53
N LEU A 36 -6.77 -8.17 -12.23
CA LEU A 36 -6.82 -9.26 -11.27
C LEU A 36 -8.00 -9.05 -10.32
N SER A 37 -8.77 -10.12 -10.07
CA SER A 37 -9.81 -10.12 -9.06
C SER A 37 -9.78 -11.40 -8.25
N PHE A 38 -9.47 -11.25 -6.97
CA PHE A 38 -9.62 -12.31 -5.96
C PHE A 38 -10.61 -11.87 -4.87
N HIS A 39 -11.49 -10.92 -5.20
CA HIS A 39 -12.50 -10.37 -4.29
C HIS A 39 -13.27 -11.47 -3.55
N GLY A 40 -13.34 -11.38 -2.22
CA GLY A 40 -14.08 -12.30 -1.37
C GLY A 40 -13.46 -13.70 -1.25
N ARG A 41 -12.27 -13.96 -1.80
CA ARG A 41 -11.64 -15.29 -1.78
C ARG A 41 -10.88 -15.55 -0.47
N ASN A 42 -10.74 -16.82 -0.16
CA ASN A 42 -9.85 -17.30 0.88
C ASN A 42 -8.67 -18.05 0.21
N LEU A 43 -7.52 -17.35 0.09
CA LEU A 43 -6.28 -17.86 -0.45
C LEU A 43 -5.45 -18.44 0.70
N LYS A 44 -5.12 -19.72 0.65
CA LYS A 44 -4.45 -20.42 1.77
C LYS A 44 -2.98 -20.04 1.90
N THR A 45 -2.38 -19.52 0.82
CA THR A 45 -0.96 -19.16 0.74
C THR A 45 -0.80 -17.66 0.41
N GLY A 46 0.46 -17.19 0.39
CA GLY A 46 0.81 -15.86 -0.09
C GLY A 46 0.73 -15.73 -1.61
N LEU A 47 0.95 -14.50 -2.10
CA LEU A 47 1.01 -14.17 -3.52
C LEU A 47 2.32 -13.43 -3.81
N ASP A 48 3.05 -13.86 -4.84
CA ASP A 48 4.30 -13.23 -5.27
C ASP A 48 4.17 -12.64 -6.67
N PHE A 49 4.05 -11.31 -6.72
CA PHE A 49 3.97 -10.50 -7.93
C PHE A 49 5.24 -9.66 -8.14
N GLU A 50 6.38 -10.03 -7.55
CA GLU A 50 7.60 -9.24 -7.70
C GLU A 50 7.91 -8.96 -9.17
N SER A 51 8.11 -7.67 -9.50
CA SER A 51 8.41 -7.19 -10.85
C SER A 51 7.34 -7.53 -11.91
N ALA A 52 6.13 -7.93 -11.49
CA ALA A 52 5.02 -8.16 -12.41
C ALA A 52 4.47 -6.86 -12.98
N ILE A 53 3.79 -6.95 -14.12
CA ILE A 53 3.05 -5.85 -14.75
C ILE A 53 1.56 -6.22 -14.77
N ILE A 54 0.74 -5.47 -14.07
CA ILE A 54 -0.72 -5.59 -14.13
C ILE A 54 -1.25 -4.52 -15.08
N LEU A 55 -1.90 -4.93 -16.17
CA LEU A 55 -2.36 -4.03 -17.23
C LEU A 55 -3.58 -3.20 -16.83
N GLY A 56 -4.18 -3.48 -15.69
CA GLY A 56 -5.33 -2.76 -15.17
C GLY A 56 -5.37 -2.74 -13.64
N SER A 57 -6.52 -3.01 -13.07
CA SER A 57 -6.78 -2.93 -11.62
C SER A 57 -6.52 -4.25 -10.90
N VAL A 58 -6.28 -4.16 -9.58
CA VAL A 58 -6.19 -5.32 -8.67
C VAL A 58 -7.28 -5.19 -7.61
N PHE A 59 -8.17 -6.19 -7.54
CA PHE A 59 -9.28 -6.25 -6.59
C PHE A 59 -9.07 -7.41 -5.62
N LEU A 60 -8.75 -7.08 -4.37
CA LEU A 60 -8.50 -8.02 -3.27
C LEU A 60 -9.38 -7.68 -2.06
N GLU A 61 -10.47 -6.90 -2.24
CA GLU A 61 -11.34 -6.57 -1.12
C GLU A 61 -12.04 -7.81 -0.57
N HIS A 62 -12.24 -7.82 0.75
CA HIS A 62 -12.87 -8.93 1.48
C HIS A 62 -12.13 -10.27 1.31
N THR A 63 -10.85 -10.23 0.92
CA THR A 63 -10.01 -11.41 0.68
C THR A 63 -9.26 -11.79 1.95
N SER A 64 -9.11 -13.08 2.20
CA SER A 64 -8.16 -13.61 3.18
C SER A 64 -6.95 -14.19 2.46
N ILE A 65 -5.73 -13.75 2.83
CA ILE A 65 -4.47 -14.21 2.23
C ILE A 65 -3.64 -14.88 3.33
N GLY A 66 -3.32 -16.16 3.15
CA GLY A 66 -2.71 -17.01 4.16
C GLY A 66 -1.21 -16.79 4.40
N GLY A 67 -0.56 -15.91 3.66
CA GLY A 67 0.87 -15.58 3.76
C GLY A 67 1.16 -14.16 3.31
N ASP A 68 2.37 -13.93 2.80
CA ASP A 68 2.80 -12.61 2.34
C ASP A 68 2.17 -12.22 1.00
N LEU A 69 1.99 -10.93 0.79
CA LEU A 69 1.66 -10.32 -0.50
C LEU A 69 2.86 -9.49 -0.98
N ASN A 70 3.65 -10.08 -1.87
CA ASN A 70 4.85 -9.46 -2.41
C ASN A 70 4.54 -8.74 -3.73
N LEU A 71 4.54 -7.40 -3.68
CA LEU A 71 4.32 -6.48 -4.80
C LEU A 71 5.59 -5.63 -5.06
N ASN A 72 6.75 -6.16 -4.68
CA ASN A 72 8.03 -5.47 -4.84
C ASN A 72 8.31 -5.16 -6.32
N ARG A 73 8.63 -3.92 -6.65
CA ARG A 73 8.89 -3.43 -8.03
C ARG A 73 7.74 -3.70 -9.02
N ILE A 74 6.51 -3.89 -8.53
CA ILE A 74 5.33 -4.10 -9.37
C ILE A 74 4.99 -2.83 -10.17
N ILE A 75 4.41 -3.03 -11.35
CA ILE A 75 3.76 -1.95 -12.12
C ILE A 75 2.28 -2.27 -12.23
N ILE A 76 1.42 -1.44 -11.63
CA ILE A 76 -0.04 -1.55 -11.75
C ILE A 76 -0.55 -0.36 -12.55
N LYS A 77 -1.17 -0.61 -13.71
CA LYS A 77 -1.69 0.46 -14.60
C LYS A 77 -3.07 0.97 -14.20
N GLY A 78 -3.61 0.52 -13.10
CA GLY A 78 -4.88 0.95 -12.51
C GLY A 78 -4.79 1.02 -10.98
N PRO A 79 -5.93 1.13 -10.29
CA PRO A 79 -5.98 1.11 -8.83
C PRO A 79 -5.70 -0.28 -8.22
N PHE A 80 -5.32 -0.25 -6.94
CA PHE A 80 -5.14 -1.42 -6.09
C PHE A 80 -6.08 -1.33 -4.88
N TYR A 81 -6.90 -2.35 -4.69
CA TYR A 81 -7.88 -2.44 -3.61
C TYR A 81 -7.64 -3.68 -2.75
N LEU A 82 -7.41 -3.49 -1.46
CA LEU A 82 -7.29 -4.55 -0.45
C LEU A 82 -8.23 -4.28 0.75
N GLY A 83 -9.20 -3.39 0.61
CA GLY A 83 -10.07 -2.98 1.70
C GLY A 83 -10.81 -4.14 2.38
N SER A 84 -10.98 -4.06 3.71
CA SER A 84 -11.69 -5.06 4.53
C SER A 84 -11.13 -6.48 4.42
N SER A 85 -9.84 -6.63 4.17
CA SER A 85 -9.17 -7.92 3.94
C SER A 85 -8.27 -8.31 5.11
N ASN A 86 -7.97 -9.60 5.20
CA ASN A 86 -7.03 -10.14 6.18
C ASN A 86 -5.78 -10.65 5.48
N LEU A 87 -4.61 -10.15 5.86
CA LEU A 87 -3.31 -10.60 5.39
C LEU A 87 -2.53 -11.22 6.56
N ASN A 88 -2.22 -12.51 6.47
CA ASN A 88 -1.52 -13.21 7.55
C ASN A 88 0.01 -13.03 7.53
N GLY A 89 0.54 -12.31 6.57
CA GLY A 89 1.97 -12.00 6.41
C GLY A 89 2.24 -10.51 6.20
N ASP A 90 3.37 -10.24 5.55
CA ASP A 90 3.82 -8.91 5.16
C ASP A 90 3.15 -8.46 3.85
N LEU A 91 2.88 -7.15 3.72
CA LEU A 91 2.55 -6.49 2.46
C LEU A 91 3.75 -5.65 2.01
N ASN A 92 4.34 -5.99 0.86
CA ASN A 92 5.52 -5.31 0.35
C ASN A 92 5.27 -4.68 -1.03
N PHE A 93 5.27 -3.34 -1.08
CA PHE A 93 5.18 -2.52 -2.29
C PHE A 93 6.49 -1.78 -2.61
N GLN A 94 7.61 -2.22 -2.06
CA GLN A 94 8.88 -1.51 -2.23
C GLN A 94 9.19 -1.26 -3.71
N ASP A 95 9.56 0.01 -4.04
CA ASP A 95 9.91 0.48 -5.38
C ASP A 95 8.82 0.21 -6.46
N GLY A 96 7.58 -0.01 -6.04
CA GLY A 96 6.43 -0.21 -6.93
C GLY A 96 6.00 1.06 -7.65
N ASN A 97 5.18 0.92 -8.69
CA ASN A 97 4.54 2.01 -9.42
C ASN A 97 3.06 1.70 -9.64
N VAL A 98 2.17 2.51 -9.06
CA VAL A 98 0.72 2.34 -9.16
C VAL A 98 0.09 3.57 -9.81
N LYS A 99 -0.62 3.36 -10.92
CA LYS A 99 -1.38 4.41 -11.61
C LYS A 99 -2.82 4.41 -11.14
N GLY A 100 -3.09 5.08 -10.04
CA GLY A 100 -4.41 5.14 -9.45
C GLY A 100 -4.32 5.14 -7.93
N ILE A 101 -5.41 4.80 -7.27
CA ILE A 101 -5.49 4.76 -5.81
C ILE A 101 -4.92 3.45 -5.25
N VAL A 102 -4.38 3.51 -4.04
CA VAL A 102 -4.10 2.34 -3.20
C VAL A 102 -5.01 2.42 -1.97
N ASN A 103 -5.95 1.48 -1.87
CA ASN A 103 -6.96 1.46 -0.81
C ASN A 103 -6.85 0.20 0.04
N LEU A 104 -6.48 0.36 1.32
CA LEU A 104 -6.39 -0.68 2.33
C LEU A 104 -7.39 -0.47 3.48
N VAL A 105 -8.42 0.37 3.29
CA VAL A 105 -9.35 0.76 4.35
C VAL A 105 -9.94 -0.45 5.07
N GLY A 106 -9.80 -0.48 6.40
CA GLY A 106 -10.37 -1.51 7.26
C GLY A 106 -9.67 -2.88 7.22
N SER A 107 -8.51 -3.00 6.57
CA SER A 107 -7.76 -4.25 6.51
C SER A 107 -7.06 -4.58 7.83
N ASP A 108 -6.79 -5.87 8.07
CA ASP A 108 -5.99 -6.39 9.18
C ASP A 108 -4.72 -7.08 8.60
N ILE A 109 -3.56 -6.47 8.80
CA ILE A 109 -2.25 -6.94 8.32
C ILE A 109 -1.45 -7.44 9.52
N LYS A 110 -1.13 -8.73 9.55
CA LYS A 110 -0.44 -9.36 10.69
C LYS A 110 1.06 -9.10 10.69
N GLY A 111 1.64 -8.84 9.53
CA GLY A 111 3.05 -8.53 9.36
C GLY A 111 3.34 -7.04 9.25
N ASN A 112 4.41 -6.73 8.52
CA ASN A 112 4.82 -5.37 8.18
C ASN A 112 4.11 -4.88 6.91
N LEU A 113 4.05 -3.56 6.78
CA LEU A 113 3.55 -2.88 5.59
C LEU A 113 4.67 -1.97 5.05
N ASN A 114 5.20 -2.31 3.88
CA ASN A 114 6.35 -1.62 3.29
C ASN A 114 5.97 -0.95 1.96
N PHE A 115 6.00 0.37 1.93
CA PHE A 115 5.79 1.24 0.77
C PHE A 115 7.05 2.03 0.41
N GLN A 116 8.24 1.60 0.88
CA GLN A 116 9.49 2.30 0.59
C GLN A 116 9.68 2.51 -0.91
N GLY A 117 9.97 3.75 -1.32
CA GLY A 117 10.20 4.09 -2.72
C GLY A 117 8.98 3.97 -3.65
N LEU A 118 7.80 3.59 -3.16
CA LEU A 118 6.58 3.51 -3.97
C LEU A 118 6.31 4.85 -4.67
N THR A 119 6.01 4.78 -5.96
CA THR A 119 5.46 5.90 -6.73
C THR A 119 3.98 5.66 -6.97
N LEU A 120 3.14 6.57 -6.49
CA LEU A 120 1.69 6.48 -6.56
C LEU A 120 1.12 7.72 -7.25
N ASN A 121 0.43 7.51 -8.37
CA ASN A 121 -0.32 8.56 -9.05
C ASN A 121 -1.79 8.46 -8.63
N GLY A 122 -2.14 9.08 -7.52
CA GLY A 122 -3.46 9.03 -6.89
C GLY A 122 -3.34 9.26 -5.38
N PHE A 123 -4.25 8.71 -4.61
CA PHE A 123 -4.18 8.79 -3.14
C PHE A 123 -3.95 7.42 -2.50
N LEU A 124 -3.41 7.44 -1.29
CA LEU A 124 -3.24 6.27 -0.45
C LEU A 124 -4.18 6.36 0.76
N SER A 125 -4.98 5.32 0.99
CA SER A 125 -5.83 5.25 2.17
C SER A 125 -5.61 3.96 2.97
N LEU A 126 -5.22 4.13 4.23
CA LEU A 126 -5.15 3.10 5.25
C LEU A 126 -6.13 3.40 6.40
N ALA A 127 -7.17 4.19 6.16
CA ALA A 127 -8.13 4.52 7.21
C ALA A 127 -8.70 3.25 7.85
N LYS A 128 -8.74 3.19 9.20
CA LYS A 128 -9.19 2.03 9.97
C LYS A 128 -8.38 0.74 9.77
N THR A 129 -7.23 0.80 9.11
CA THR A 129 -6.34 -0.37 8.93
C THR A 129 -5.65 -0.72 10.24
N LYS A 130 -5.43 -2.00 10.48
CA LYS A 130 -4.63 -2.51 11.59
C LYS A 130 -3.34 -3.11 11.04
N VAL A 131 -2.20 -2.68 11.53
CA VAL A 131 -0.88 -3.22 11.18
C VAL A 131 -0.21 -3.70 12.45
N LYS A 132 0.09 -4.99 12.57
CA LYS A 132 0.76 -5.54 13.76
C LYS A 132 2.26 -5.26 13.76
N GLY A 133 2.86 -5.19 12.59
CA GLY A 133 4.27 -4.87 12.40
C GLY A 133 4.52 -3.38 12.20
N ASN A 134 5.55 -3.08 11.46
CA ASN A 134 6.00 -1.73 11.13
C ASN A 134 5.32 -1.23 9.85
N LEU A 135 5.20 0.10 9.74
CA LEU A 135 4.73 0.78 8.54
C LEU A 135 5.85 1.68 8.01
N ASN A 136 6.33 1.36 6.81
CA ASN A 136 7.44 2.07 6.17
C ASN A 136 7.01 2.76 4.89
N PHE A 137 7.12 4.09 4.86
CA PHE A 137 6.89 4.96 3.70
C PHE A 137 8.15 5.74 3.31
N GLU A 138 9.34 5.29 3.70
CA GLU A 138 10.59 5.97 3.35
C GLU A 138 10.64 6.23 1.84
N LYS A 139 10.94 7.46 1.43
CA LYS A 139 11.02 7.90 0.03
C LYS A 139 9.75 7.65 -0.81
N ILE A 140 8.59 7.49 -0.20
CA ILE A 140 7.33 7.42 -0.93
C ILE A 140 7.10 8.70 -1.75
N LYS A 141 6.53 8.56 -2.95
CA LYS A 141 6.10 9.67 -3.79
C LYS A 141 4.62 9.50 -4.11
N VAL A 142 3.80 10.42 -3.63
CA VAL A 142 2.35 10.42 -3.88
C VAL A 142 1.98 11.70 -4.61
N SER A 143 1.54 11.56 -5.84
CA SER A 143 1.14 12.67 -6.70
C SER A 143 -0.18 12.34 -7.42
N ASP A 144 -0.90 13.37 -7.83
CA ASP A 144 -2.03 13.20 -8.73
C ASP A 144 -1.74 13.89 -10.06
N SER A 145 -1.31 13.12 -11.04
CA SER A 145 -1.07 13.61 -12.40
C SER A 145 -2.25 13.37 -13.35
N TYR A 146 -3.42 12.94 -12.84
CA TYR A 146 -4.49 12.43 -13.71
C TYR A 146 -5.53 13.43 -14.17
N ASN A 147 -5.58 14.70 -13.69
CA ASN A 147 -6.49 15.68 -14.30
C ASN A 147 -6.16 17.16 -14.03
N ALA A 148 -5.95 17.91 -15.09
CA ALA A 148 -5.84 19.38 -15.05
C ALA A 148 -7.15 20.10 -14.64
N SER A 149 -8.25 19.42 -14.37
CA SER A 149 -9.56 20.00 -14.07
C SER A 149 -10.18 19.58 -12.75
N LEU A 150 -9.70 18.54 -12.08
CA LEU A 150 -10.17 18.12 -10.76
C LEU A 150 -8.95 17.94 -9.87
N VAL A 151 -8.69 18.87 -8.97
CA VAL A 151 -7.58 18.82 -8.01
C VAL A 151 -7.88 17.75 -6.97
N ILE A 152 -7.60 16.49 -7.27
CA ILE A 152 -7.46 15.46 -6.26
C ILE A 152 -6.00 15.50 -5.84
N LYS A 153 -5.73 16.02 -4.64
CA LYS A 153 -4.39 16.08 -4.07
C LYS A 153 -3.94 14.66 -3.71
N GLY A 154 -2.69 14.34 -3.94
CA GLY A 154 -2.10 13.07 -3.55
C GLY A 154 -1.96 12.96 -2.03
N ASP A 155 -3.07 12.68 -1.34
CA ASP A 155 -3.15 12.59 0.11
C ASP A 155 -2.75 11.20 0.62
N VAL A 156 -2.27 11.15 1.86
CA VAL A 156 -2.02 9.92 2.62
C VAL A 156 -2.93 9.90 3.85
N TYR A 157 -3.89 8.99 3.86
CA TYR A 157 -4.87 8.86 4.94
C TYR A 157 -4.53 7.69 5.87
N LEU A 158 -4.12 8.00 7.10
CA LEU A 158 -3.86 7.06 8.20
C LEU A 158 -4.88 7.22 9.35
N ARG A 159 -6.06 7.79 9.06
CA ARG A 159 -7.09 8.05 10.06
C ARG A 159 -7.57 6.78 10.77
N ASN A 160 -7.66 6.82 12.11
CA ASN A 160 -8.08 5.69 12.93
C ASN A 160 -7.26 4.41 12.69
N THR A 161 -6.02 4.54 12.23
CA THR A 161 -5.11 3.42 11.98
C THR A 161 -4.46 2.98 13.29
N LEU A 162 -4.30 1.67 13.48
CA LEU A 162 -3.54 1.09 14.57
C LEU A 162 -2.24 0.50 14.02
N ILE A 163 -1.10 1.02 14.48
CA ILE A 163 0.24 0.54 14.11
C ILE A 163 0.94 0.11 15.40
N ASN A 164 1.20 -1.19 15.58
CA ASN A 164 1.90 -1.70 16.75
C ASN A 164 3.43 -1.56 16.67
N GLY A 165 3.95 -1.23 15.50
CA GLY A 165 5.35 -0.90 15.25
C GLY A 165 5.59 0.60 15.16
N TYR A 166 6.63 0.96 14.41
CA TYR A 166 6.93 2.36 14.04
C TYR A 166 6.26 2.75 12.72
N LEU A 167 6.14 4.06 12.50
CA LEU A 167 5.81 4.68 11.22
C LEU A 167 7.05 5.43 10.71
N ASN A 168 7.61 5.01 9.58
CA ASN A 168 8.72 5.70 8.93
C ASN A 168 8.28 6.32 7.61
N MET A 169 8.39 7.64 7.49
CA MET A 169 8.09 8.43 6.28
C MET A 169 9.29 9.27 5.83
N GLU A 170 10.50 8.97 6.34
CA GLU A 170 11.71 9.73 6.04
C GLU A 170 11.87 9.96 4.52
N LYS A 171 12.15 11.22 4.14
CA LYS A 171 12.30 11.66 2.74
C LYS A 171 11.09 11.35 1.86
N GLY A 172 9.91 11.15 2.46
CA GLY A 172 8.66 11.04 1.73
C GLY A 172 8.26 12.37 1.07
N SER A 173 7.50 12.30 -0.01
CA SER A 173 6.95 13.48 -0.68
C SER A 173 5.51 13.23 -1.11
N MET A 174 4.61 14.16 -0.78
CA MET A 174 3.20 14.13 -1.15
C MET A 174 2.69 15.52 -1.54
N GLU A 175 1.88 15.59 -2.59
CA GLU A 175 1.28 16.85 -3.07
C GLU A 175 0.09 17.28 -2.22
N GLY A 176 -0.53 16.38 -1.48
CA GLY A 176 -1.64 16.61 -0.59
C GLY A 176 -1.25 16.66 0.88
N SER A 177 -2.16 16.14 1.71
CA SER A 177 -2.06 16.13 3.16
C SER A 177 -1.64 14.74 3.68
N LEU A 178 -0.98 14.74 4.84
CA LEU A 178 -0.81 13.56 5.69
C LEU A 178 -1.81 13.65 6.85
N ASP A 179 -2.76 12.71 6.90
CA ASP A 179 -3.79 12.69 7.93
C ASP A 179 -3.64 11.49 8.86
N LEU A 180 -3.13 11.77 10.07
CA LEU A 180 -2.94 10.84 11.17
C LEU A 180 -4.06 10.97 12.23
N SER A 181 -5.19 11.59 11.91
CA SER A 181 -6.27 11.82 12.89
C SER A 181 -6.69 10.52 13.58
N ASN A 182 -6.72 10.53 14.92
CA ASN A 182 -7.04 9.37 15.76
C ASN A 182 -6.14 8.13 15.50
N ALA A 183 -5.01 8.26 14.85
CA ALA A 183 -4.08 7.14 14.71
C ALA A 183 -3.46 6.79 16.06
N LEU A 184 -3.26 5.49 16.31
CA LEU A 184 -2.53 4.97 17.45
C LEU A 184 -1.27 4.27 16.96
N ILE A 185 -0.10 4.83 17.32
CA ILE A 185 1.21 4.33 16.90
C ILE A 185 2.01 3.99 18.17
N ALA A 186 2.34 2.70 18.32
CA ALA A 186 2.93 2.19 19.56
C ALA A 186 4.42 2.49 19.70
N LYS A 187 5.11 2.81 18.61
CA LYS A 187 6.54 3.19 18.63
C LYS A 187 6.74 4.57 18.02
N GLU A 188 7.93 4.82 17.51
CA GLU A 188 8.32 6.10 16.93
C GLU A 188 7.59 6.44 15.63
N VAL A 189 7.48 7.73 15.35
CA VAL A 189 7.07 8.29 14.05
C VAL A 189 8.23 9.11 13.51
N ASN A 190 8.80 8.68 12.39
CA ASN A 190 9.88 9.39 11.72
C ASN A 190 9.36 10.11 10.48
N LEU A 191 9.29 11.44 10.53
CA LEU A 191 8.91 12.35 9.44
C LEU A 191 10.12 13.16 8.93
N LYS A 192 11.34 12.75 9.26
CA LYS A 192 12.56 13.47 8.89
C LYS A 192 12.62 13.75 7.39
N ASP A 193 12.89 15.01 7.03
CA ASP A 193 13.01 15.48 5.64
C ASP A 193 11.77 15.17 4.76
N THR A 194 10.60 14.93 5.37
CA THR A 194 9.35 14.67 4.65
C THR A 194 8.77 15.97 4.09
N MET A 195 8.32 15.94 2.84
CA MET A 195 7.65 17.06 2.18
C MET A 195 6.15 16.80 2.05
N ILE A 196 5.33 17.59 2.72
CA ILE A 196 3.87 17.59 2.67
C ILE A 196 3.43 18.92 2.07
N GLN A 197 2.96 18.93 0.82
CA GLN A 197 2.66 20.21 0.16
C GLN A 197 1.39 20.89 0.68
N ASP A 198 0.57 20.23 1.48
CA ASP A 198 -0.60 20.81 2.12
C ASP A 198 -0.55 20.69 3.64
N SER A 199 -1.31 19.81 4.27
CA SER A 199 -1.50 19.79 5.71
C SER A 199 -0.94 18.54 6.38
N LEU A 200 -0.27 18.71 7.52
CA LEU A 200 0.00 17.66 8.49
C LEU A 200 -1.13 17.69 9.53
N ILE A 201 -1.94 16.61 9.60
CA ILE A 201 -3.09 16.53 10.49
C ILE A 201 -2.81 15.48 11.57
N LEU A 202 -2.65 15.93 12.82
CA LEU A 202 -2.33 15.10 13.99
C LEU A 202 -3.48 15.07 15.00
N LYS A 203 -4.70 15.49 14.62
CA LYS A 203 -5.84 15.61 15.53
C LYS A 203 -6.11 14.30 16.28
N GLN A 204 -5.95 14.33 17.61
CA GLN A 204 -6.13 13.17 18.50
C GLN A 204 -5.22 11.97 18.15
N ALA A 205 -4.17 12.15 17.37
CA ALA A 205 -3.16 11.12 17.15
C ALA A 205 -2.44 10.79 18.47
N LYS A 206 -2.19 9.50 18.73
CA LYS A 206 -1.46 9.03 19.91
C LYS A 206 -0.20 8.31 19.45
N ILE A 207 0.94 8.94 19.66
CA ILE A 207 2.28 8.39 19.40
C ILE A 207 2.87 8.04 20.76
N GLN A 208 3.14 6.75 21.01
CA GLN A 208 3.70 6.30 22.29
C GLN A 208 5.22 6.42 22.34
N GLY A 209 5.87 6.43 21.16
CA GLY A 209 7.31 6.66 21.02
C GLY A 209 7.64 8.12 20.70
N GLU A 210 8.81 8.34 20.14
CA GLU A 210 9.30 9.64 19.71
C GLU A 210 8.67 10.09 18.40
N LEU A 211 8.44 11.41 18.24
CA LEU A 211 8.13 12.05 16.96
C LEU A 211 9.38 12.77 16.45
N ILE A 212 9.98 12.25 15.37
CA ILE A 212 11.14 12.80 14.69
C ILE A 212 10.64 13.63 13.51
N ASP A 213 10.69 14.96 13.62
CA ASP A 213 10.16 15.92 12.64
C ASP A 213 11.23 16.90 12.12
N GLU A 214 12.51 16.57 12.27
CA GLU A 214 13.63 17.38 11.75
C GLU A 214 13.52 17.50 10.21
N GLY A 215 13.62 18.74 9.69
CA GLY A 215 13.60 19.02 8.25
C GLY A 215 12.24 18.81 7.57
N ILE A 216 11.18 18.50 8.29
CA ILE A 216 9.82 18.37 7.72
C ILE A 216 9.33 19.69 7.13
N GLN A 217 8.62 19.61 6.00
CA GLN A 217 7.99 20.77 5.33
C GLN A 217 6.49 20.52 5.17
N TYR A 218 5.68 21.49 5.58
CA TYR A 218 4.22 21.51 5.39
C TYR A 218 3.70 22.96 5.32
N LYS A 219 2.50 23.18 4.74
CA LYS A 219 1.84 24.51 4.76
C LYS A 219 1.09 24.74 6.06
N HIS A 220 0.36 23.71 6.52
CA HIS A 220 -0.49 23.80 7.70
C HIS A 220 -0.25 22.62 8.62
N ILE A 221 -0.34 22.86 9.94
CA ILE A 221 -0.39 21.79 10.94
C ILE A 221 -1.71 21.90 11.70
N ILE A 222 -2.42 20.78 11.85
CA ILE A 222 -3.68 20.67 12.59
C ILE A 222 -3.47 19.65 13.71
N ARG A 223 -3.53 20.12 14.95
CA ARG A 223 -3.35 19.32 16.17
C ARG A 223 -4.65 19.05 16.89
#